data_d8e1a69b24e2c33bf64c611397f30523
#
_entry.id   d8e1a69b24e2c33bf64c611397f30523
#
_cell.length_a   1.000
_cell.length_b   1.000
_cell.length_c   1.000
_cell.angle_alpha   90.00
_cell.angle_beta   90.00
_cell.angle_gamma   90.00
#
_symmetry.space_group_name_H-M   'P 1'
#
loop_
_entity.id
_entity.type
_entity.pdbx_description
1 polymer ?
#
loop_
_entity_poly.entity_id
_entity_poly.type
_entity_poly.pdbx_seq_one_letter_code
_entity_poly.pdbx_strand_id
1 'polypeptide(L)'
;MKSSAPRPSGLAISISLAAFFATTLLGTMPAKARISSLSNLFSFGDSLSDSGNSKSVSQSAKGFTFPPAPYDDGRFSNGPVAVEYLWQIFNPGSTAFKNSLSPGNKDTNYAIGGSSSGLQNYLELHPPVISVSLSTAYNEKGNAWQLDSFASQNQTFDPDTSLFSVWFFPNDLFWYNNSTPNSLPGTYTGNPGPEIGPPAGFSAVVGNAINNIVGTITKLADSYGARHFLVPNSALIGNTPEFAGTQQQDVLNQLSAGFNNSLQTNLNLLSSQRPELDIIQFQTDDLQQEILSNPSLFGFTDVTTRCINNANCVTNAGGAANDWFYWDGTHPTTTGHEIFAQRMYQDVYQPVPGPLPLIGMAAGFGWSRQLRRRIKSSLERA
;
A
#
# COMPACT_ATOMS: atom_id res chain seq x y z
N MET A 1 -40.37 -84.78 -34.35
CA MET A 1 -40.98 -83.56 -33.85
C MET A 1 -39.90 -82.59 -33.52
N LYS A 2 -39.65 -81.60 -34.37
CA LYS A 2 -38.62 -80.56 -34.17
C LYS A 2 -39.33 -79.25 -33.89
N SER A 3 -39.14 -78.75 -32.67
CA SER A 3 -39.62 -77.44 -32.20
C SER A 3 -38.62 -76.36 -32.62
N SER A 4 -39.08 -75.40 -33.39
CA SER A 4 -38.35 -74.24 -33.80
C SER A 4 -38.68 -73.07 -32.82
N ALA A 5 -37.70 -72.54 -32.16
CA ALA A 5 -37.81 -71.32 -31.31
C ALA A 5 -37.66 -70.06 -32.20
N PRO A 6 -38.37 -68.96 -31.89
CA PRO A 6 -38.28 -67.74 -32.67
C PRO A 6 -37.11 -66.88 -32.17
N ARG A 7 -36.48 -66.20 -33.14
CA ARG A 7 -35.44 -65.20 -32.90
C ARG A 7 -36.02 -63.87 -32.32
N PRO A 8 -35.36 -63.19 -31.44
CA PRO A 8 -35.80 -61.85 -31.00
C PRO A 8 -35.33 -60.78 -32.01
N SER A 9 -36.27 -59.96 -32.42
CA SER A 9 -36.06 -58.73 -33.22
C SER A 9 -35.25 -57.68 -32.43
N GLY A 10 -34.14 -57.29 -33.05
CA GLY A 10 -33.29 -56.21 -32.48
C GLY A 10 -33.98 -54.85 -32.59
N LEU A 11 -34.18 -54.23 -31.45
CA LEU A 11 -34.62 -52.83 -31.32
C LEU A 11 -33.37 -51.96 -31.39
N ALA A 12 -33.20 -51.25 -32.48
CA ALA A 12 -32.12 -50.24 -32.61
C ALA A 12 -32.56 -48.98 -31.82
N ILE A 13 -31.93 -48.74 -30.69
CA ILE A 13 -32.08 -47.50 -29.93
C ILE A 13 -31.11 -46.49 -30.53
N SER A 14 -31.65 -45.53 -31.27
CA SER A 14 -30.91 -44.35 -31.74
C SER A 14 -30.76 -43.39 -30.58
N ILE A 15 -29.57 -43.36 -29.97
CA ILE A 15 -29.22 -42.33 -28.98
C ILE A 15 -28.80 -41.07 -29.74
N SER A 16 -29.72 -40.12 -29.84
CA SER A 16 -29.41 -38.76 -30.28
C SER A 16 -28.63 -38.01 -29.18
N LEU A 17 -27.34 -37.90 -29.36
CA LEU A 17 -26.47 -37.09 -28.48
C LEU A 17 -26.69 -35.62 -28.82
N ALA A 18 -27.69 -35.00 -28.19
CA ALA A 18 -27.84 -33.53 -28.18
C ALA A 18 -26.73 -32.94 -27.31
N ALA A 19 -25.66 -32.49 -27.93
CA ALA A 19 -24.63 -31.70 -27.24
C ALA A 19 -25.22 -30.32 -26.88
N PHE A 20 -25.66 -30.19 -25.66
CA PHE A 20 -25.97 -28.88 -25.04
C PHE A 20 -24.64 -28.14 -24.87
N PHE A 21 -24.32 -27.24 -25.82
CA PHE A 21 -23.34 -26.20 -25.59
C PHE A 21 -23.95 -25.20 -24.60
N ALA A 22 -23.78 -25.46 -23.31
CA ALA A 22 -23.91 -24.42 -22.30
C ALA A 22 -22.69 -23.52 -22.46
N THR A 23 -22.82 -22.48 -23.28
CA THR A 23 -21.95 -21.30 -23.19
C THR A 23 -22.21 -20.63 -21.85
N THR A 24 -21.49 -21.06 -20.82
CA THR A 24 -21.32 -20.21 -19.65
C THR A 24 -20.64 -18.93 -20.13
N LEU A 25 -21.42 -17.86 -20.26
CA LEU A 25 -20.90 -16.51 -20.21
C LEU A 25 -20.28 -16.35 -18.80
N LEU A 26 -19.06 -16.82 -18.64
CA LEU A 26 -18.15 -16.28 -17.67
C LEU A 26 -17.95 -14.84 -18.12
N GLY A 27 -18.75 -13.92 -17.56
CA GLY A 27 -18.49 -12.51 -17.67
C GLY A 27 -17.03 -12.32 -17.24
N THR A 28 -16.15 -12.10 -18.21
CA THR A 28 -14.80 -11.64 -17.93
C THR A 28 -15.00 -10.32 -17.22
N MET A 29 -14.84 -10.31 -15.89
CA MET A 29 -14.64 -9.06 -15.18
C MET A 29 -13.56 -8.31 -15.96
N PRO A 30 -13.77 -7.07 -16.38
CA PRO A 30 -12.71 -6.32 -17.03
C PRO A 30 -11.51 -6.37 -16.09
N ALA A 31 -10.38 -6.89 -16.58
CA ALA A 31 -9.13 -6.82 -15.84
C ALA A 31 -8.94 -5.34 -15.53
N LYS A 32 -8.89 -4.98 -14.24
CA LYS A 32 -8.65 -3.60 -13.84
C LYS A 32 -7.34 -3.18 -14.52
N ALA A 33 -7.39 -2.09 -15.27
CA ALA A 33 -6.22 -1.57 -15.96
C ALA A 33 -5.28 -1.02 -14.89
N ARG A 34 -4.30 -1.83 -14.50
CA ARG A 34 -3.21 -1.38 -13.63
C ARG A 34 -2.24 -0.50 -14.41
N ILE A 35 -1.47 0.31 -13.68
CA ILE A 35 -0.57 1.30 -14.27
C ILE A 35 0.61 0.60 -14.96
N SER A 36 0.81 0.89 -16.25
CA SER A 36 1.99 0.45 -17.01
C SER A 36 3.10 1.52 -17.08
N SER A 37 2.74 2.79 -16.82
CA SER A 37 3.64 3.93 -16.72
C SER A 37 3.09 4.92 -15.70
N LEU A 38 3.94 5.57 -14.94
CA LEU A 38 3.54 6.49 -13.88
C LEU A 38 3.93 7.93 -14.26
N SER A 39 2.93 8.79 -14.52
CA SER A 39 3.15 10.21 -14.79
C SER A 39 3.17 11.07 -13.53
N ASN A 40 2.40 10.68 -12.51
CA ASN A 40 2.34 11.34 -11.22
C ASN A 40 2.17 10.32 -10.09
N LEU A 41 2.85 10.56 -8.97
CA LEU A 41 2.62 9.88 -7.71
C LEU A 41 2.24 10.93 -6.67
N PHE A 42 1.01 10.89 -6.17
CA PHE A 42 0.55 11.72 -5.08
C PHE A 42 0.53 10.91 -3.79
N SER A 43 1.27 11.36 -2.77
CA SER A 43 1.40 10.62 -1.51
C SER A 43 0.76 11.38 -0.35
N PHE A 44 -0.15 10.71 0.34
CA PHE A 44 -0.80 11.13 1.59
C PHE A 44 -0.41 10.12 2.67
N GLY A 45 0.12 10.57 3.78
CA GLY A 45 0.64 9.65 4.78
C GLY A 45 1.33 10.34 5.94
N ASP A 46 2.04 9.54 6.67
CA ASP A 46 2.79 9.92 7.85
C ASP A 46 4.32 9.84 7.62
N SER A 47 5.06 9.55 8.69
CA SER A 47 6.53 9.44 8.67
C SER A 47 7.07 8.36 7.72
N LEU A 48 6.29 7.33 7.38
CA LEU A 48 6.68 6.28 6.44
C LEU A 48 6.72 6.75 4.99
N SER A 49 6.08 7.90 4.72
CA SER A 49 5.99 8.51 3.39
C SER A 49 6.58 9.94 3.33
N ASP A 50 6.93 10.55 4.46
CA ASP A 50 7.45 11.92 4.53
C ASP A 50 8.86 12.01 3.92
N SER A 51 8.99 12.72 2.81
CA SER A 51 10.27 12.94 2.11
C SER A 51 10.94 14.28 2.44
N GLY A 52 10.54 14.92 3.57
CA GLY A 52 11.12 16.16 4.08
C GLY A 52 10.14 17.30 4.33
N ASN A 53 8.80 17.04 4.31
CA ASN A 53 7.81 18.03 4.74
C ASN A 53 7.97 18.39 6.21
N SER A 54 8.28 17.43 7.08
CA SER A 54 8.59 17.68 8.49
C SER A 54 9.76 18.64 8.68
N LYS A 55 10.81 18.54 7.86
CA LYS A 55 11.89 19.54 7.83
C LYS A 55 11.36 20.92 7.48
N SER A 56 10.54 21.02 6.43
CA SER A 56 9.99 22.33 6.03
C SER A 56 9.11 22.96 7.10
N VAL A 57 8.29 22.17 7.79
CA VAL A 57 7.48 22.61 8.93
C VAL A 57 8.37 23.13 10.06
N SER A 58 9.37 22.36 10.47
CA SER A 58 10.25 22.72 11.60
C SER A 58 11.16 23.90 11.30
N GLN A 59 11.69 23.98 10.08
CA GLN A 59 12.52 25.12 9.65
C GLN A 59 11.71 26.41 9.60
N SER A 60 10.49 26.39 9.08
CA SER A 60 9.61 27.56 9.05
C SER A 60 9.22 28.03 10.44
N ALA A 61 9.03 27.09 11.38
CA ALA A 61 8.63 27.42 12.75
C ALA A 61 9.80 27.86 13.62
N LYS A 62 11.00 27.27 13.47
CA LYS A 62 12.11 27.38 14.41
C LYS A 62 13.50 27.47 13.80
N GLY A 63 13.66 27.36 12.51
CA GLY A 63 14.95 27.45 11.83
C GLY A 63 15.86 26.22 12.00
N PHE A 64 15.36 25.07 12.46
CA PHE A 64 16.11 23.81 12.53
C PHE A 64 15.41 22.67 11.82
N THR A 65 16.17 21.64 11.47
CA THR A 65 15.64 20.42 10.82
C THR A 65 15.10 19.45 11.85
N PHE A 66 13.86 18.98 11.64
CA PHE A 66 13.28 17.86 12.38
C PHE A 66 12.75 16.80 11.39
N PRO A 67 12.99 15.51 11.64
CA PRO A 67 13.87 15.00 12.70
C PRO A 67 15.32 15.44 12.50
N PRO A 68 16.13 15.59 13.58
CA PRO A 68 17.51 16.07 13.50
C PRO A 68 18.46 14.97 12.97
N ALA A 69 19.68 15.33 12.57
CA ALA A 69 20.71 14.34 12.30
C ALA A 69 20.84 13.36 13.49
N PRO A 70 21.04 12.07 13.24
CA PRO A 70 21.47 11.45 11.98
C PRO A 70 20.34 11.00 11.04
N TYR A 71 19.11 11.45 11.21
CA TYR A 71 18.04 11.27 10.23
C TYR A 71 18.37 12.03 8.93
N ASP A 72 17.95 11.48 7.79
CA ASP A 72 18.25 12.06 6.47
C ASP A 72 17.27 13.16 6.10
N ASP A 73 17.71 14.39 6.17
CA ASP A 73 17.09 15.59 5.59
C ASP A 73 15.56 15.74 5.84
N GLY A 74 15.11 15.42 7.05
CA GLY A 74 13.71 15.54 7.47
C GLY A 74 12.86 14.29 7.24
N ARG A 75 13.46 13.22 6.74
CA ARG A 75 12.86 11.88 6.68
C ARG A 75 12.99 11.18 8.02
N PHE A 76 12.04 10.33 8.36
CA PHE A 76 12.14 9.50 9.57
C PHE A 76 12.91 8.20 9.28
N SER A 77 14.00 8.33 8.53
CA SER A 77 14.88 7.26 8.10
C SER A 77 16.29 7.80 7.86
N ASN A 78 17.24 6.94 7.50
CA ASN A 78 18.61 7.32 7.12
C ASN A 78 18.80 7.56 5.61
N GLY A 79 17.71 7.74 4.87
CA GLY A 79 17.69 7.98 3.42
C GLY A 79 16.28 8.02 2.87
N PRO A 80 16.10 7.89 1.54
CA PRO A 80 14.80 7.95 0.90
C PRO A 80 13.79 6.96 1.46
N VAL A 81 12.51 7.36 1.45
CA VAL A 81 11.38 6.54 1.89
C VAL A 81 10.73 5.77 0.72
N ALA A 82 9.86 4.80 1.02
CA ALA A 82 9.32 3.86 0.03
C ALA A 82 8.68 4.52 -1.19
N VAL A 83 7.92 5.59 -1.01
CA VAL A 83 7.26 6.31 -2.12
C VAL A 83 8.26 7.01 -3.05
N GLU A 84 9.42 7.44 -2.54
CA GLU A 84 10.50 8.01 -3.36
C GLU A 84 11.16 6.92 -4.21
N TYR A 85 11.46 5.77 -3.63
CA TYR A 85 11.97 4.61 -4.38
C TYR A 85 10.95 4.11 -5.41
N LEU A 86 9.67 4.03 -5.06
CA LEU A 86 8.62 3.64 -6.00
C LEU A 86 8.57 4.57 -7.21
N TRP A 87 8.66 5.89 -6.96
CA TRP A 87 8.77 6.86 -8.04
C TRP A 87 10.00 6.63 -8.92
N GLN A 88 11.18 6.37 -8.32
CA GLN A 88 12.42 6.13 -9.04
C GLN A 88 12.41 4.84 -9.86
N ILE A 89 11.72 3.79 -9.38
CA ILE A 89 11.57 2.54 -10.14
C ILE A 89 10.79 2.79 -11.44
N PHE A 90 9.70 3.57 -11.38
CA PHE A 90 8.93 3.94 -12.57
C PHE A 90 9.61 4.97 -13.44
N ASN A 91 10.34 5.93 -12.85
CA ASN A 91 10.91 7.11 -13.50
C ASN A 91 12.38 7.29 -13.11
N PRO A 92 13.29 6.44 -13.58
CA PRO A 92 14.70 6.49 -13.19
C PRO A 92 15.35 7.85 -13.47
N GLY A 93 15.95 8.44 -12.44
CA GLY A 93 16.63 9.75 -12.53
C GLY A 93 15.70 10.96 -12.52
N SER A 94 14.39 10.79 -12.42
CA SER A 94 13.45 11.91 -12.33
C SER A 94 13.47 12.57 -10.95
N THR A 95 13.45 13.90 -10.93
CA THR A 95 13.34 14.74 -9.72
C THR A 95 11.96 15.36 -9.56
N ALA A 96 10.95 14.84 -10.28
CA ALA A 96 9.60 15.41 -10.30
C ALA A 96 8.76 15.07 -9.05
N PHE A 97 9.12 14.03 -8.30
CA PHE A 97 8.48 13.72 -7.03
C PHE A 97 9.08 14.59 -5.92
N LYS A 98 8.26 15.46 -5.31
CA LYS A 98 8.72 16.47 -4.37
C LYS A 98 7.73 16.68 -3.21
N ASN A 99 8.22 17.32 -2.16
CA ASN A 99 7.44 17.71 -0.99
C ASN A 99 6.47 18.84 -1.30
N SER A 100 5.27 18.77 -0.75
CA SER A 100 4.21 19.77 -0.92
C SER A 100 4.57 21.15 -0.36
N LEU A 101 5.54 21.22 0.54
CA LEU A 101 6.02 22.45 1.17
C LEU A 101 7.30 23.01 0.52
N SER A 102 7.77 22.42 -0.58
CA SER A 102 8.92 22.94 -1.33
C SER A 102 8.54 24.16 -2.16
N PRO A 103 9.26 25.30 -2.06
CA PRO A 103 8.90 26.50 -2.80
C PRO A 103 8.96 26.31 -4.33
N GLY A 104 7.92 26.75 -5.03
CA GLY A 104 7.94 26.91 -6.49
C GLY A 104 7.63 25.68 -7.32
N ASN A 105 7.17 24.57 -6.71
CA ASN A 105 6.81 23.35 -7.43
C ASN A 105 5.34 22.96 -7.20
N LYS A 106 4.75 22.28 -8.19
CA LYS A 106 3.55 21.49 -7.98
C LYS A 106 4.01 20.18 -7.35
N ASP A 107 3.88 20.10 -6.05
CA ASP A 107 4.46 19.03 -5.26
C ASP A 107 3.51 17.85 -5.20
N THR A 108 4.08 16.66 -5.06
CA THR A 108 3.32 15.42 -5.15
C THR A 108 3.32 14.64 -3.84
N ASN A 109 4.23 14.94 -2.91
CA ASN A 109 4.25 14.33 -1.60
C ASN A 109 3.71 15.27 -0.52
N TYR A 110 2.54 14.93 0.03
CA TYR A 110 1.83 15.68 1.08
C TYR A 110 2.06 15.10 2.47
N ALA A 111 2.67 13.92 2.58
CA ALA A 111 2.89 13.21 3.83
C ALA A 111 3.71 14.04 4.83
N ILE A 112 3.32 14.01 6.10
CA ILE A 112 4.02 14.68 7.20
C ILE A 112 4.16 13.68 8.36
N GLY A 113 5.36 13.60 8.94
CA GLY A 113 5.60 12.80 10.13
C GLY A 113 4.61 13.07 11.25
N GLY A 114 4.12 12.01 11.89
CA GLY A 114 3.13 12.10 12.97
C GLY A 114 1.67 12.29 12.52
N SER A 115 1.38 12.44 11.22
CA SER A 115 0.01 12.61 10.73
C SER A 115 -0.86 11.40 11.05
N SER A 116 -2.05 11.66 11.64
CA SER A 116 -3.14 10.70 11.68
C SER A 116 -3.92 10.66 10.36
N SER A 117 -4.78 9.68 10.20
CA SER A 117 -5.73 9.61 9.08
C SER A 117 -6.76 10.76 9.07
N GLY A 118 -6.92 11.46 10.19
CA GLY A 118 -7.88 12.54 10.41
C GLY A 118 -7.27 13.94 10.42
N LEU A 119 -7.72 14.75 11.37
CA LEU A 119 -7.30 16.15 11.54
C LEU A 119 -5.95 16.27 12.24
N GLN A 120 -5.72 15.48 13.31
CA GLN A 120 -4.65 15.69 14.26
C GLN A 120 -3.30 15.12 13.81
N ASN A 121 -2.24 15.65 14.38
CA ASN A 121 -0.89 15.13 14.23
C ASN A 121 -0.35 14.72 15.62
N TYR A 122 0.22 13.52 15.73
CA TYR A 122 0.72 12.98 16.99
C TYR A 122 1.81 13.88 17.65
N LEU A 123 2.61 14.58 16.82
CA LEU A 123 3.65 15.49 17.31
C LEU A 123 3.09 16.73 18.02
N GLU A 124 1.80 17.02 17.92
CA GLU A 124 1.15 18.05 18.76
C GLU A 124 1.20 17.70 20.24
N LEU A 125 1.03 16.41 20.57
CA LEU A 125 1.02 15.91 21.95
C LEU A 125 2.42 15.70 22.51
N HIS A 126 3.35 15.31 21.64
CA HIS A 126 4.73 14.97 21.98
C HIS A 126 5.66 15.87 21.18
N PRO A 127 5.76 17.16 21.58
CA PRO A 127 6.80 17.99 20.97
C PRO A 127 8.12 17.27 21.22
N PRO A 128 8.91 17.02 20.18
CA PRO A 128 10.27 16.56 20.40
C PRO A 128 10.89 17.47 21.42
N VAL A 129 11.63 16.96 22.37
CA VAL A 129 12.17 17.52 23.62
C VAL A 129 12.69 19.01 23.52
N ILE A 130 12.60 19.62 22.38
CA ILE A 130 13.24 20.85 21.95
C ILE A 130 12.35 22.11 22.05
N SER A 131 11.03 22.06 21.96
CA SER A 131 10.17 23.22 22.34
C SER A 131 8.66 23.06 22.08
N VAL A 132 7.87 23.74 22.94
CA VAL A 132 6.40 23.97 22.80
C VAL A 132 5.99 24.49 21.41
N SER A 133 6.86 25.14 20.68
CA SER A 133 6.57 25.72 19.37
C SER A 133 6.64 24.75 18.21
N LEU A 134 7.27 23.58 18.36
CA LEU A 134 7.11 22.49 17.37
C LEU A 134 5.72 21.88 17.47
N SER A 135 5.21 21.66 18.67
CA SER A 135 3.82 21.22 18.88
C SER A 135 2.85 22.13 18.12
N THR A 136 2.99 23.45 18.27
CA THR A 136 2.16 24.41 17.51
C THR A 136 2.37 24.32 15.99
N ALA A 137 3.59 24.06 15.52
CA ALA A 137 3.88 23.93 14.11
C ALA A 137 3.21 22.71 13.45
N TYR A 138 3.03 21.62 14.22
CA TYR A 138 2.37 20.41 13.76
C TYR A 138 0.86 20.39 14.04
N ASN A 139 0.32 21.45 14.69
CA ASN A 139 -1.10 21.53 15.01
C ASN A 139 -1.97 21.26 13.77
N GLU A 140 -2.89 20.31 13.90
CA GLU A 140 -3.85 19.92 12.87
C GLU A 140 -3.22 19.53 11.50
N LYS A 141 -1.98 19.05 11.50
CA LYS A 141 -1.30 18.57 10.28
C LYS A 141 -1.50 17.07 10.05
N GLY A 142 -2.74 16.62 10.22
CA GLY A 142 -3.17 15.29 9.79
C GLY A 142 -3.53 15.23 8.30
N ASN A 143 -4.20 14.16 7.91
CA ASN A 143 -4.65 13.94 6.54
C ASN A 143 -5.57 15.03 6.00
N ALA A 144 -6.43 15.63 6.85
CA ALA A 144 -7.29 16.75 6.46
C ALA A 144 -6.47 17.91 5.86
N TRP A 145 -5.39 18.29 6.54
CA TRP A 145 -4.48 19.33 6.07
C TRP A 145 -3.79 18.94 4.74
N GLN A 146 -3.42 17.67 4.57
CA GLN A 146 -2.80 17.18 3.35
C GLN A 146 -3.75 17.27 2.15
N LEU A 147 -5.02 16.92 2.35
CA LEU A 147 -6.07 17.06 1.33
C LEU A 147 -6.34 18.52 0.97
N ASP A 148 -6.36 19.42 1.95
CA ASP A 148 -6.54 20.86 1.71
C ASP A 148 -5.32 21.45 0.98
N SER A 149 -4.12 20.99 1.29
CA SER A 149 -2.89 21.36 0.58
C SER A 149 -2.94 20.91 -0.89
N PHE A 150 -3.36 19.67 -1.15
CA PHE A 150 -3.56 19.15 -2.50
C PHE A 150 -4.62 19.99 -3.25
N ALA A 151 -5.76 20.25 -2.62
CA ALA A 151 -6.84 21.04 -3.20
C ALA A 151 -6.39 22.45 -3.61
N SER A 152 -5.59 23.11 -2.72
CA SER A 152 -5.12 24.48 -2.93
C SER A 152 -4.16 24.62 -4.12
N GLN A 153 -3.46 23.57 -4.48
CA GLN A 153 -2.48 23.57 -5.57
C GLN A 153 -3.11 23.37 -6.95
N ASN A 154 -4.41 23.06 -7.05
CA ASN A 154 -5.13 22.84 -8.31
C ASN A 154 -4.33 21.93 -9.25
N GLN A 155 -3.95 20.74 -8.77
CA GLN A 155 -3.18 19.77 -9.54
C GLN A 155 -3.90 19.33 -10.81
N THR A 156 -3.16 19.23 -11.90
CA THR A 156 -3.63 18.62 -13.15
C THR A 156 -2.83 17.34 -13.37
N PHE A 157 -3.51 16.25 -13.63
CA PHE A 157 -2.89 14.93 -13.82
C PHE A 157 -3.72 14.09 -14.80
N ASP A 158 -3.09 13.08 -15.37
CA ASP A 158 -3.77 12.05 -16.15
C ASP A 158 -4.27 10.94 -15.21
N PRO A 159 -5.59 10.73 -15.09
CA PRO A 159 -6.16 9.72 -14.20
C PRO A 159 -5.70 8.29 -14.49
N ASP A 160 -5.34 7.97 -15.73
CA ASP A 160 -4.97 6.62 -16.15
C ASP A 160 -3.49 6.29 -15.89
N THR A 161 -2.67 7.31 -15.59
CA THR A 161 -1.23 7.15 -15.33
C THR A 161 -0.78 7.80 -14.02
N SER A 162 -1.72 8.23 -13.18
CA SER A 162 -1.44 8.82 -11.88
C SER A 162 -1.84 7.89 -10.74
N LEU A 163 -0.96 7.73 -9.75
CA LEU A 163 -1.15 6.90 -8.57
C LEU A 163 -1.30 7.76 -7.32
N PHE A 164 -2.27 7.43 -6.48
CA PHE A 164 -2.51 8.06 -5.19
C PHE A 164 -2.18 7.08 -4.07
N SER A 165 -1.10 7.33 -3.33
CA SER A 165 -0.73 6.54 -2.14
C SER A 165 -1.41 7.12 -0.91
N VAL A 166 -2.13 6.29 -0.15
CA VAL A 166 -2.84 6.67 1.09
C VAL A 166 -2.42 5.70 2.19
N TRP A 167 -1.49 6.13 3.06
CA TRP A 167 -0.86 5.27 4.06
C TRP A 167 -0.88 5.89 5.44
N PHE A 168 -1.82 5.47 6.29
CA PHE A 168 -2.04 5.95 7.65
C PHE A 168 -2.35 4.80 8.60
N PHE A 169 -2.31 5.06 9.87
CA PHE A 169 -2.90 4.37 11.01
C PHE A 169 -2.06 4.41 12.30
N PRO A 170 -0.73 4.16 12.31
CA PRO A 170 -0.01 4.11 13.60
C PRO A 170 -0.23 5.34 14.47
N ASN A 171 -0.28 6.52 13.85
CA ASN A 171 -0.46 7.78 14.58
C ASN A 171 -1.89 8.01 15.08
N ASP A 172 -2.90 7.38 14.49
CA ASP A 172 -4.26 7.38 15.04
C ASP A 172 -4.30 6.71 16.40
N LEU A 173 -3.60 5.57 16.53
CA LEU A 173 -3.47 4.83 17.76
C LEU A 173 -2.62 5.56 18.78
N PHE A 174 -1.50 6.15 18.36
CA PHE A 174 -0.63 6.92 19.23
C PHE A 174 -1.30 8.20 19.73
N TRP A 175 -2.06 8.90 18.87
CA TRP A 175 -2.87 10.04 19.29
C TRP A 175 -3.88 9.63 20.37
N TYR A 176 -4.69 8.62 20.13
CA TYR A 176 -5.70 8.17 21.09
C TYR A 176 -5.07 7.80 22.43
N ASN A 177 -3.98 7.07 22.40
CA ASN A 177 -3.33 6.56 23.62
C ASN A 177 -2.70 7.66 24.47
N ASN A 178 -2.33 8.80 23.88
CA ASN A 178 -1.58 9.86 24.52
C ASN A 178 -2.35 11.18 24.66
N SER A 179 -3.50 11.35 24.00
CA SER A 179 -4.37 12.51 24.20
C SER A 179 -5.03 12.48 25.59
N THR A 180 -5.21 13.63 26.20
CA THR A 180 -5.84 13.77 27.53
C THR A 180 -6.91 14.85 27.50
N PRO A 181 -8.20 14.49 27.57
CA PRO A 181 -8.75 13.12 27.62
C PRO A 181 -8.53 12.35 26.32
N ASN A 182 -8.65 10.99 26.39
CA ASN A 182 -8.53 10.15 25.20
C ASN A 182 -9.58 10.56 24.16
N SER A 183 -9.12 10.94 22.98
CA SER A 183 -9.98 11.42 21.90
C SER A 183 -9.59 10.78 20.55
N LEU A 184 -10.55 10.71 19.63
CA LEU A 184 -10.24 10.34 18.25
C LEU A 184 -9.49 11.46 17.54
N PRO A 185 -8.64 11.14 16.55
CA PRO A 185 -7.83 12.16 15.87
C PRO A 185 -8.60 13.01 14.86
N GLY A 186 -9.93 13.02 14.91
CA GLY A 186 -10.78 13.77 14.00
C GLY A 186 -11.02 13.10 12.67
N THR A 187 -11.55 13.86 11.71
CA THR A 187 -11.93 13.37 10.39
C THR A 187 -11.07 13.94 9.28
N TYR A 188 -11.02 13.26 8.15
CA TYR A 188 -10.36 13.74 6.92
C TYR A 188 -11.00 15.03 6.34
N THR A 189 -12.17 15.43 6.83
CA THR A 189 -12.85 16.69 6.47
C THR A 189 -12.54 17.84 7.43
N GLY A 190 -11.63 17.64 8.38
CA GLY A 190 -11.20 18.68 9.31
C GLY A 190 -12.08 18.85 10.55
N ASN A 191 -12.99 17.91 10.85
CA ASN A 191 -13.75 17.97 12.07
C ASN A 191 -12.96 17.33 13.23
N PRO A 192 -12.89 17.95 14.42
CA PRO A 192 -12.25 17.35 15.58
C PRO A 192 -12.94 16.06 16.01
N GLY A 193 -12.15 15.13 16.57
CA GLY A 193 -12.66 13.85 17.06
C GLY A 193 -13.31 13.98 18.43
N PRO A 194 -14.32 13.18 18.71
CA PRO A 194 -14.93 13.13 20.03
C PRO A 194 -13.98 12.48 21.05
N GLU A 195 -14.18 12.82 22.34
CA GLU A 195 -13.61 12.08 23.44
C GLU A 195 -14.28 10.69 23.53
N ILE A 196 -13.48 9.63 23.59
CA ILE A 196 -13.96 8.25 23.70
C ILE A 196 -13.14 7.50 24.73
N GLY A 197 -13.73 7.25 25.88
CA GLY A 197 -13.13 6.43 26.93
C GLY A 197 -13.28 4.91 26.70
N PRO A 198 -12.57 4.10 27.51
CA PRO A 198 -12.77 2.65 27.53
C PRO A 198 -14.25 2.28 27.85
N PRO A 199 -14.76 1.12 27.34
CA PRO A 199 -14.08 0.08 26.57
C PRO A 199 -14.13 0.29 25.04
N ALA A 200 -14.86 1.29 24.56
CA ALA A 200 -15.11 1.47 23.11
C ALA A 200 -13.89 2.06 22.34
N GLY A 201 -12.88 2.59 23.05
CA GLY A 201 -11.85 3.43 22.47
C GLY A 201 -11.11 2.85 21.27
N PHE A 202 -10.52 1.66 21.38
CA PHE A 202 -9.70 1.10 20.31
C PHE A 202 -10.50 0.70 19.07
N SER A 203 -11.70 0.13 19.25
CA SER A 203 -12.57 -0.17 18.09
C SER A 203 -13.05 1.12 17.41
N ALA A 204 -13.25 2.19 18.17
CA ALA A 204 -13.59 3.49 17.64
C ALA A 204 -12.41 4.13 16.85
N VAL A 205 -11.17 3.97 17.34
CA VAL A 205 -9.96 4.40 16.59
C VAL A 205 -9.87 3.70 15.24
N VAL A 206 -9.99 2.37 15.23
CA VAL A 206 -10.00 1.59 13.99
C VAL A 206 -11.11 2.05 13.05
N GLY A 207 -12.34 2.17 13.54
CA GLY A 207 -13.48 2.63 12.75
C GLY A 207 -13.28 4.05 12.20
N ASN A 208 -12.72 4.96 13.00
CA ASN A 208 -12.40 6.32 12.57
C ASN A 208 -11.34 6.32 11.46
N ALA A 209 -10.24 5.59 11.62
CA ALA A 209 -9.18 5.50 10.64
C ALA A 209 -9.68 4.91 9.31
N ILE A 210 -10.48 3.84 9.34
CA ILE A 210 -11.09 3.25 8.15
C ILE A 210 -11.98 4.27 7.43
N ASN A 211 -12.87 4.96 8.17
CA ASN A 211 -13.74 5.99 7.59
C ASN A 211 -12.94 7.12 6.94
N ASN A 212 -11.84 7.53 7.57
CA ASN A 212 -10.98 8.58 7.04
C ASN A 212 -10.25 8.13 5.76
N ILE A 213 -9.70 6.92 5.72
CA ILE A 213 -9.00 6.38 4.54
C ILE A 213 -9.98 6.20 3.37
N VAL A 214 -11.13 5.54 3.61
CA VAL A 214 -12.17 5.35 2.59
C VAL A 214 -12.72 6.69 2.09
N GLY A 215 -12.96 7.62 3.03
CA GLY A 215 -13.41 8.98 2.70
C GLY A 215 -12.40 9.77 1.88
N THR A 216 -11.10 9.62 2.17
CA THR A 216 -10.01 10.22 1.39
C THR A 216 -10.00 9.71 -0.04
N ILE A 217 -10.05 8.38 -0.22
CA ILE A 217 -10.11 7.75 -1.55
C ILE A 217 -11.33 8.27 -2.31
N THR A 218 -12.50 8.27 -1.67
CA THR A 218 -13.75 8.73 -2.28
C THR A 218 -13.66 10.21 -2.66
N LYS A 219 -13.16 11.08 -1.76
CA LYS A 219 -12.98 12.52 -2.05
C LYS A 219 -12.04 12.75 -3.23
N LEU A 220 -10.90 12.04 -3.27
CA LEU A 220 -9.94 12.15 -4.37
C LEU A 220 -10.53 11.66 -5.70
N ALA A 221 -11.31 10.59 -5.67
CA ALA A 221 -12.00 10.08 -6.86
C ALA A 221 -13.10 11.03 -7.35
N ASP A 222 -14.01 11.44 -6.46
CA ASP A 222 -15.20 12.19 -6.85
C ASP A 222 -14.92 13.67 -7.19
N SER A 223 -14.00 14.28 -6.43
CA SER A 223 -13.72 15.71 -6.59
C SER A 223 -12.62 16.01 -7.61
N TYR A 224 -11.70 15.05 -7.84
CA TYR A 224 -10.52 15.28 -8.68
C TYR A 224 -10.34 14.26 -9.80
N GLY A 225 -11.14 13.19 -9.82
CA GLY A 225 -11.09 12.17 -10.86
C GLY A 225 -9.96 11.15 -10.72
N ALA A 226 -9.41 10.98 -9.50
CA ALA A 226 -8.39 9.96 -9.21
C ALA A 226 -8.95 8.55 -9.44
N ARG A 227 -8.14 7.64 -10.02
CA ARG A 227 -8.59 6.28 -10.36
C ARG A 227 -7.76 5.18 -9.75
N HIS A 228 -6.45 5.38 -9.60
CA HIS A 228 -5.54 4.37 -9.09
C HIS A 228 -5.06 4.74 -7.69
N PHE A 229 -5.25 3.84 -6.75
CA PHE A 229 -4.91 4.02 -5.35
C PHE A 229 -4.02 2.89 -4.86
N LEU A 230 -2.91 3.23 -4.21
CA LEU A 230 -2.07 2.32 -3.44
C LEU A 230 -2.36 2.56 -1.96
N VAL A 231 -2.87 1.55 -1.28
CA VAL A 231 -3.29 1.65 0.12
C VAL A 231 -2.55 0.59 0.94
N PRO A 232 -1.37 0.91 1.48
CA PRO A 232 -0.68 0.02 2.38
C PRO A 232 -1.43 -0.12 3.70
N ASN A 233 -1.44 -1.35 4.24
CA ASN A 233 -1.92 -1.60 5.57
C ASN A 233 -0.87 -1.24 6.64
N SER A 234 -1.18 -1.43 7.92
CA SER A 234 -0.25 -1.19 9.02
C SER A 234 0.69 -2.38 9.19
N ALA A 235 1.99 -2.12 9.39
CA ALA A 235 2.87 -3.10 10.00
C ALA A 235 2.32 -3.52 11.37
N LEU A 236 2.73 -4.70 11.87
CA LEU A 236 2.45 -5.12 13.24
C LEU A 236 3.31 -4.27 14.20
N ILE A 237 2.70 -3.23 14.77
CA ILE A 237 3.38 -2.20 15.57
C ILE A 237 4.10 -2.82 16.78
N GLY A 238 3.50 -3.83 17.41
CA GLY A 238 4.10 -4.54 18.54
C GLY A 238 5.39 -5.31 18.20
N ASN A 239 5.66 -5.59 16.92
CA ASN A 239 6.88 -6.24 16.47
C ASN A 239 8.02 -5.26 16.16
N THR A 240 7.78 -3.96 16.27
CA THR A 240 8.83 -2.94 16.10
C THR A 240 9.75 -2.89 17.32
N PRO A 241 11.02 -2.43 17.20
CA PRO A 241 11.95 -2.36 18.32
C PRO A 241 11.50 -1.50 19.51
N GLU A 242 10.51 -0.63 19.34
CA GLU A 242 9.91 0.17 20.42
C GLU A 242 9.11 -0.70 21.38
N PHE A 243 8.37 -1.70 20.83
CA PHE A 243 7.37 -2.43 21.58
C PHE A 243 7.67 -3.92 21.73
N ALA A 244 8.57 -4.47 20.91
CA ALA A 244 8.94 -5.90 20.98
C ALA A 244 9.49 -6.26 22.36
N GLY A 245 8.95 -7.33 22.95
CA GLY A 245 9.30 -7.78 24.31
C GLY A 245 8.66 -6.96 25.45
N THR A 246 7.88 -5.93 25.15
CA THR A 246 7.13 -5.16 26.15
C THR A 246 5.75 -5.77 26.43
N GLN A 247 5.11 -5.31 27.52
CA GLN A 247 3.73 -5.70 27.83
C GLN A 247 2.70 -5.21 26.81
N GLN A 248 3.06 -4.26 25.94
CA GLN A 248 2.20 -3.67 24.92
C GLN A 248 2.23 -4.45 23.61
N GLN A 249 3.23 -5.31 23.40
CA GLN A 249 3.47 -5.99 22.12
C GLN A 249 2.23 -6.66 21.56
N ASP A 250 1.63 -7.57 22.34
CA ASP A 250 0.50 -8.37 21.87
C ASP A 250 -0.74 -7.53 21.58
N VAL A 251 -1.01 -6.52 22.42
CA VAL A 251 -2.15 -5.62 22.24
C VAL A 251 -1.99 -4.80 20.98
N LEU A 252 -0.80 -4.23 20.73
CA LEU A 252 -0.51 -3.44 19.55
C LEU A 252 -0.57 -4.29 18.27
N ASN A 253 -0.09 -5.54 18.32
CA ASN A 253 -0.22 -6.46 17.18
C ASN A 253 -1.68 -6.83 16.90
N GLN A 254 -2.49 -7.08 17.94
CA GLN A 254 -3.93 -7.35 17.76
C GLN A 254 -4.66 -6.15 17.15
N LEU A 255 -4.31 -4.92 17.57
CA LEU A 255 -4.90 -3.69 17.04
C LEU A 255 -4.50 -3.46 15.58
N SER A 256 -3.22 -3.66 15.24
CA SER A 256 -2.74 -3.58 13.86
C SER A 256 -3.44 -4.62 12.96
N ALA A 257 -3.52 -5.87 13.40
CA ALA A 257 -4.21 -6.92 12.67
C ALA A 257 -5.71 -6.65 12.52
N GLY A 258 -6.36 -6.14 13.58
CA GLY A 258 -7.77 -5.74 13.54
C GLY A 258 -8.05 -4.61 12.56
N PHE A 259 -7.16 -3.61 12.53
CA PHE A 259 -7.20 -2.54 11.52
C PHE A 259 -7.01 -3.10 10.11
N ASN A 260 -5.99 -3.94 9.88
CA ASN A 260 -5.68 -4.50 8.57
C ASN A 260 -6.86 -5.31 8.00
N ASN A 261 -7.48 -6.17 8.81
CA ASN A 261 -8.66 -6.93 8.42
C ASN A 261 -9.86 -6.02 8.07
N SER A 262 -10.07 -4.97 8.87
CA SER A 262 -11.14 -4.00 8.65
C SER A 262 -10.88 -3.17 7.40
N LEU A 263 -9.63 -2.74 7.18
CA LEU A 263 -9.20 -2.01 5.99
C LEU A 263 -9.46 -2.85 4.73
N GLN A 264 -8.98 -4.08 4.70
CA GLN A 264 -9.18 -5.00 3.57
C GLN A 264 -10.66 -5.19 3.25
N THR A 265 -11.49 -5.40 4.27
CA THR A 265 -12.94 -5.59 4.11
C THR A 265 -13.59 -4.35 3.48
N ASN A 266 -13.28 -3.16 3.99
CA ASN A 266 -13.89 -1.92 3.50
C ASN A 266 -13.36 -1.50 2.12
N LEU A 267 -12.09 -1.74 1.81
CA LEU A 267 -11.54 -1.49 0.47
C LEU A 267 -12.10 -2.47 -0.56
N ASN A 268 -12.32 -3.73 -0.21
CA ASN A 268 -13.01 -4.70 -1.08
C ASN A 268 -14.47 -4.28 -1.34
N LEU A 269 -15.17 -3.80 -0.32
CA LEU A 269 -16.52 -3.26 -0.46
C LEU A 269 -16.53 -2.04 -1.38
N LEU A 270 -15.64 -1.07 -1.15
CA LEU A 270 -15.49 0.11 -2.00
C LEU A 270 -15.19 -0.27 -3.45
N SER A 271 -14.24 -1.19 -3.68
CA SER A 271 -13.92 -1.69 -5.02
C SER A 271 -15.10 -2.36 -5.73
N SER A 272 -15.99 -3.02 -4.98
CA SER A 272 -17.19 -3.65 -5.54
C SER A 272 -18.26 -2.62 -5.91
N GLN A 273 -18.37 -1.54 -5.14
CA GLN A 273 -19.31 -0.44 -5.35
C GLN A 273 -18.82 0.55 -6.43
N ARG A 274 -17.52 0.67 -6.60
CA ARG A 274 -16.82 1.60 -7.48
C ARG A 274 -15.85 0.82 -8.39
N PRO A 275 -16.36 0.03 -9.36
CA PRO A 275 -15.54 -0.82 -10.21
C PRO A 275 -14.57 -0.03 -11.12
N GLU A 276 -14.81 1.26 -11.32
CA GLU A 276 -13.92 2.17 -12.05
C GLU A 276 -12.65 2.53 -11.26
N LEU A 277 -12.62 2.31 -9.95
CA LEU A 277 -11.45 2.55 -9.12
C LEU A 277 -10.57 1.31 -9.06
N ASP A 278 -9.28 1.49 -9.32
CA ASP A 278 -8.25 0.47 -9.09
C ASP A 278 -7.62 0.71 -7.72
N ILE A 279 -8.04 -0.09 -6.73
CA ILE A 279 -7.56 0.01 -5.34
C ILE A 279 -6.62 -1.15 -5.08
N ILE A 280 -5.34 -0.84 -5.00
CA ILE A 280 -4.24 -1.77 -4.78
C ILE A 280 -3.93 -1.79 -3.28
N GLN A 281 -4.22 -2.90 -2.63
CA GLN A 281 -3.93 -3.09 -1.20
C GLN A 281 -2.53 -3.69 -1.06
N PHE A 282 -1.63 -2.99 -0.37
CA PHE A 282 -0.30 -3.48 -0.07
C PHE A 282 -0.22 -4.02 1.36
N GLN A 283 0.26 -5.26 1.51
CA GLN A 283 0.30 -5.95 2.80
C GLN A 283 1.65 -5.69 3.48
N THR A 284 1.74 -4.57 4.22
CA THR A 284 2.96 -4.18 4.95
C THR A 284 3.28 -5.14 6.08
N ASP A 285 2.25 -5.65 6.78
CA ASP A 285 2.41 -6.62 7.87
C ASP A 285 2.95 -7.97 7.39
N ASP A 286 2.46 -8.48 6.27
CA ASP A 286 2.96 -9.73 5.68
C ASP A 286 4.43 -9.60 5.30
N LEU A 287 4.82 -8.50 4.63
CA LEU A 287 6.21 -8.25 4.27
C LEU A 287 7.09 -8.04 5.50
N GLN A 288 6.61 -7.32 6.52
CA GLN A 288 7.32 -7.21 7.78
C GLN A 288 7.58 -8.58 8.40
N GLN A 289 6.57 -9.45 8.47
CA GLN A 289 6.71 -10.79 9.03
C GLN A 289 7.67 -11.66 8.20
N GLU A 290 7.63 -11.55 6.87
CA GLU A 290 8.55 -12.24 5.97
C GLU A 290 10.00 -11.83 6.25
N ILE A 291 10.27 -10.52 6.40
CA ILE A 291 11.58 -9.96 6.74
C ILE A 291 12.04 -10.44 8.12
N LEU A 292 11.18 -10.35 9.14
CA LEU A 292 11.53 -10.76 10.51
C LEU A 292 11.79 -12.25 10.63
N SER A 293 11.11 -13.08 9.83
CA SER A 293 11.26 -14.53 9.84
C SER A 293 12.47 -15.02 9.03
N ASN A 294 12.86 -14.27 7.99
CA ASN A 294 13.91 -14.67 7.04
C ASN A 294 14.82 -13.48 6.69
N PRO A 295 15.47 -12.82 7.65
CA PRO A 295 16.20 -11.57 7.42
C PRO A 295 17.29 -11.67 6.34
N SER A 296 18.00 -12.79 6.29
CA SER A 296 19.09 -13.00 5.32
C SER A 296 18.62 -13.03 3.86
N LEU A 297 17.35 -13.37 3.58
CA LEU A 297 16.79 -13.32 2.23
C LEU A 297 16.66 -11.88 1.72
N PHE A 298 16.60 -10.92 2.64
CA PHE A 298 16.48 -9.49 2.37
C PHE A 298 17.81 -8.74 2.58
N GLY A 299 18.89 -9.46 2.92
CA GLY A 299 20.21 -8.88 3.17
C GLY A 299 20.38 -8.29 4.58
N PHE A 300 19.43 -8.52 5.50
CA PHE A 300 19.52 -8.01 6.86
C PHE A 300 20.27 -8.95 7.80
N THR A 301 21.08 -8.37 8.69
CA THR A 301 21.74 -9.04 9.81
C THR A 301 21.08 -8.71 11.14
N ASP A 302 20.39 -7.58 11.23
CA ASP A 302 19.60 -7.16 12.40
C ASP A 302 18.22 -6.63 11.98
N VAL A 303 17.17 -7.26 12.54
CA VAL A 303 15.76 -6.90 12.31
C VAL A 303 15.01 -6.63 13.62
N THR A 304 15.73 -6.48 14.73
CA THR A 304 15.16 -6.42 16.07
C THR A 304 15.59 -5.20 16.86
N THR A 305 16.69 -4.56 16.49
CA THR A 305 17.25 -3.43 17.24
C THR A 305 17.29 -2.16 16.39
N ARG A 306 17.54 -1.03 17.05
CA ARG A 306 17.55 0.31 16.43
C ARG A 306 18.94 0.63 15.91
N CYS A 307 19.09 0.83 14.62
CA CYS A 307 20.36 1.26 14.00
C CYS A 307 20.87 2.58 14.62
N ILE A 308 20.00 3.54 14.82
CA ILE A 308 20.34 4.88 15.35
C ILE A 308 21.06 4.84 16.71
N ASN A 309 20.86 3.77 17.49
CA ASN A 309 21.51 3.57 18.78
C ASN A 309 22.88 2.86 18.67
N ASN A 310 23.27 2.44 17.47
CA ASN A 310 24.52 1.73 17.23
C ASN A 310 25.49 2.62 16.44
N ALA A 311 26.59 3.05 17.07
CA ALA A 311 27.55 3.96 16.45
C ALA A 311 28.11 3.40 15.12
N ASN A 312 28.36 2.09 15.04
CA ASN A 312 28.88 1.46 13.82
C ASN A 312 27.82 1.46 12.72
N CYS A 313 26.54 1.35 13.05
CA CYS A 313 25.45 1.45 12.09
C CYS A 313 25.32 2.89 11.55
N VAL A 314 25.30 3.89 12.44
CA VAL A 314 25.09 5.30 12.10
C VAL A 314 26.27 5.88 11.31
N THR A 315 27.53 5.55 11.68
CA THR A 315 28.72 6.16 11.05
C THR A 315 29.10 5.54 9.70
N ASN A 316 28.55 4.37 9.39
CA ASN A 316 28.91 3.63 8.20
C ASN A 316 27.84 3.79 7.11
N ALA A 317 27.57 5.03 6.71
CA ALA A 317 26.50 5.42 5.78
C ALA A 317 26.55 4.74 4.39
N GLY A 318 27.52 3.89 4.13
CA GLY A 318 27.64 3.12 2.90
C GLY A 318 27.63 1.59 3.09
N GLY A 319 27.47 1.09 4.32
CA GLY A 319 27.64 -0.34 4.57
C GLY A 319 26.70 -0.87 5.67
N ALA A 320 27.02 -0.62 6.94
CA ALA A 320 26.35 -1.30 8.06
C ALA A 320 24.86 -0.90 8.23
N ALA A 321 24.46 0.32 7.87
CA ALA A 321 23.05 0.71 7.95
C ALA A 321 22.17 -0.07 6.95
N ASN A 322 22.74 -0.59 5.87
CA ASN A 322 22.03 -1.39 4.88
C ASN A 322 21.70 -2.79 5.38
N ASP A 323 22.39 -3.26 6.41
CA ASP A 323 22.22 -4.59 6.98
C ASP A 323 21.18 -4.59 8.14
N TRP A 324 20.59 -3.43 8.45
CA TRP A 324 19.60 -3.26 9.51
C TRP A 324 18.23 -2.94 8.92
N PHE A 325 17.18 -3.60 9.46
CA PHE A 325 15.83 -3.31 8.99
C PHE A 325 15.26 -2.04 9.62
N TYR A 326 15.46 -1.82 10.93
CA TYR A 326 14.92 -0.65 11.62
C TYR A 326 15.98 0.44 11.82
N TRP A 327 15.61 1.66 11.42
CA TRP A 327 16.41 2.85 11.71
C TRP A 327 16.31 3.26 13.17
N ASP A 328 15.06 3.42 13.66
CA ASP A 328 14.77 3.77 15.05
C ASP A 328 13.82 2.75 15.71
N GLY A 329 13.00 3.21 16.69
CA GLY A 329 12.06 2.34 17.41
C GLY A 329 10.94 1.79 16.55
N THR A 330 10.57 2.47 15.46
CA THR A 330 9.39 2.14 14.66
C THR A 330 9.60 2.23 13.15
N HIS A 331 10.57 3.03 12.71
CA HIS A 331 10.77 3.32 11.29
C HIS A 331 11.81 2.40 10.65
N PRO A 332 11.58 1.94 9.42
CA PRO A 332 12.57 1.21 8.66
C PRO A 332 13.79 2.08 8.28
N THR A 333 14.92 1.42 8.03
CA THR A 333 16.03 2.04 7.30
C THR A 333 15.64 2.30 5.84
N THR A 334 16.45 3.09 5.15
CA THR A 334 16.27 3.32 3.70
C THR A 334 16.29 2.02 2.89
N THR A 335 17.07 1.01 3.30
CA THR A 335 17.05 -0.34 2.70
C THR A 335 15.71 -1.02 2.91
N GLY A 336 15.12 -0.93 4.11
CA GLY A 336 13.77 -1.44 4.37
C GLY A 336 12.72 -0.75 3.50
N HIS A 337 12.81 0.56 3.34
CA HIS A 337 11.95 1.33 2.45
C HIS A 337 12.12 0.95 0.97
N GLU A 338 13.34 0.67 0.52
CA GLU A 338 13.60 0.21 -0.85
C GLU A 338 12.92 -1.15 -1.11
N ILE A 339 13.00 -2.08 -0.16
CA ILE A 339 12.32 -3.38 -0.25
C ILE A 339 10.81 -3.20 -0.31
N PHE A 340 10.24 -2.31 0.51
CA PHE A 340 8.82 -1.97 0.42
C PHE A 340 8.45 -1.45 -0.97
N ALA A 341 9.22 -0.53 -1.51
CA ALA A 341 8.98 0.03 -2.84
C ALA A 341 9.05 -1.01 -3.97
N GLN A 342 10.03 -1.92 -3.90
CA GLN A 342 10.15 -3.01 -4.88
C GLN A 342 8.93 -3.94 -4.85
N ARG A 343 8.40 -4.26 -3.67
CA ARG A 343 7.20 -5.07 -3.53
C ARG A 343 5.94 -4.30 -3.96
N MET A 344 5.82 -3.01 -3.58
CA MET A 344 4.74 -2.12 -4.05
C MET A 344 4.73 -2.02 -5.57
N TYR A 345 5.91 -1.92 -6.20
CA TYR A 345 6.01 -1.89 -7.66
C TYR A 345 5.43 -3.15 -8.30
N GLN A 346 5.69 -4.33 -7.73
CA GLN A 346 5.15 -5.59 -8.24
C GLN A 346 3.62 -5.62 -8.19
N ASP A 347 3.01 -4.99 -7.17
CA ASP A 347 1.55 -4.93 -7.04
C ASP A 347 0.93 -3.87 -7.95
N VAL A 348 1.62 -2.75 -8.18
CA VAL A 348 1.13 -1.62 -8.99
C VAL A 348 1.33 -1.85 -10.49
N TYR A 349 2.50 -2.37 -10.87
CA TYR A 349 2.88 -2.50 -12.27
C TYR A 349 2.18 -3.68 -12.96
N GLN A 350 1.58 -3.38 -14.11
CA GLN A 350 1.11 -4.43 -15.03
C GLN A 350 1.75 -4.19 -16.40
N PRO A 351 2.61 -5.11 -16.86
CA PRO A 351 3.18 -4.97 -18.19
C PRO A 351 2.05 -5.01 -19.22
N VAL A 352 2.07 -4.07 -20.16
CA VAL A 352 1.21 -4.13 -21.33
C VAL A 352 1.52 -5.44 -22.05
N PRO A 353 0.54 -6.36 -22.26
CA PRO A 353 0.80 -7.57 -23.03
C PRO A 353 1.34 -7.15 -24.40
N GLY A 354 2.59 -7.50 -24.68
CA GLY A 354 3.17 -7.29 -26.00
C GLY A 354 2.28 -7.93 -27.06
N PRO A 355 2.24 -7.42 -28.29
CA PRO A 355 1.51 -8.06 -29.37
C PRO A 355 1.95 -9.51 -29.44
N LEU A 356 1.00 -10.44 -29.22
CA LEU A 356 1.27 -11.87 -29.32
C LEU A 356 1.95 -12.11 -30.66
N PRO A 357 3.14 -12.75 -30.71
CA PRO A 357 3.82 -12.97 -31.97
C PRO A 357 2.87 -13.80 -32.87
N LEU A 358 2.36 -13.18 -33.92
CA LEU A 358 1.50 -13.83 -34.90
C LEU A 358 2.12 -15.16 -35.44
N ILE A 359 3.44 -15.24 -35.38
CA ILE A 359 4.26 -16.44 -35.67
C ILE A 359 3.95 -17.59 -34.69
N GLY A 360 3.73 -17.33 -33.39
CA GLY A 360 3.40 -18.35 -32.39
C GLY A 360 2.01 -18.94 -32.62
N MET A 361 1.02 -18.14 -33.00
CA MET A 361 -0.31 -18.64 -33.37
C MET A 361 -0.27 -19.43 -34.64
N ALA A 362 0.43 -19.00 -35.69
CA ALA A 362 0.59 -19.72 -36.95
C ALA A 362 1.30 -21.08 -36.75
N ALA A 363 2.34 -21.13 -35.90
CA ALA A 363 3.04 -22.36 -35.52
C ALA A 363 2.13 -23.34 -34.76
N GLY A 364 1.33 -22.83 -33.79
CA GLY A 364 0.35 -23.63 -33.03
C GLY A 364 -0.74 -24.22 -33.91
N PHE A 365 -1.27 -23.46 -34.86
CA PHE A 365 -2.24 -23.96 -35.85
C PHE A 365 -1.60 -24.96 -36.82
N GLY A 366 -0.37 -24.74 -37.25
CA GLY A 366 0.37 -25.66 -38.10
C GLY A 366 0.59 -27.02 -37.41
N TRP A 367 1.01 -27.00 -36.16
CA TRP A 367 1.28 -28.20 -35.36
C TRP A 367 0.00 -28.95 -35.00
N SER A 368 -1.08 -28.30 -34.68
CA SER A 368 -2.40 -28.88 -34.46
C SER A 368 -2.93 -29.60 -35.70
N ARG A 369 -2.75 -29.03 -36.91
CA ARG A 369 -3.10 -29.69 -38.18
C ARG A 369 -2.24 -30.93 -38.45
N GLN A 370 -0.96 -30.89 -38.14
CA GLN A 370 -0.03 -32.00 -38.32
C GLN A 370 -0.33 -33.17 -37.37
N LEU A 371 -0.69 -32.87 -36.11
CA LEU A 371 -1.14 -33.86 -35.13
C LEU A 371 -2.45 -34.56 -35.59
N ARG A 372 -3.44 -33.81 -36.05
CA ARG A 372 -4.70 -34.38 -36.54
C ARG A 372 -4.48 -35.31 -37.78
N ARG A 373 -3.56 -34.97 -38.67
CA ARG A 373 -3.19 -35.82 -39.81
C ARG A 373 -2.52 -37.12 -39.36
N ARG A 374 -1.63 -37.08 -38.37
CA ARG A 374 -0.99 -38.29 -37.82
C ARG A 374 -1.98 -39.21 -37.12
N ILE A 375 -2.91 -38.67 -36.34
CA ILE A 375 -3.96 -39.46 -35.69
C ILE A 375 -4.86 -40.11 -36.71
N LYS A 376 -5.26 -39.41 -37.77
CA LYS A 376 -6.10 -39.99 -38.85
C LYS A 376 -5.39 -41.10 -39.60
N SER A 377 -4.11 -40.97 -39.93
CA SER A 377 -3.32 -41.98 -40.62
C SER A 377 -2.98 -43.21 -39.75
N SER A 378 -2.99 -43.07 -38.41
CA SER A 378 -2.85 -44.24 -37.53
C SER A 378 -4.14 -45.03 -37.34
N LEU A 379 -5.29 -44.36 -37.43
CA LEU A 379 -6.61 -45.01 -37.41
C LEU A 379 -6.99 -45.72 -38.71
N GLU A 380 -6.40 -45.30 -39.82
CA GLU A 380 -6.60 -45.97 -41.15
C GLU A 380 -5.68 -47.19 -41.36
N ARG A 381 -4.73 -47.44 -40.44
CA ARG A 381 -3.79 -48.58 -40.47
C ARG A 381 -4.07 -49.67 -39.43
N ALA A 382 -5.07 -49.46 -38.56
CA ALA A 382 -5.54 -50.42 -37.56
C ALA A 382 -6.89 -51.03 -38.04
#